data_1d5c5d2ea7a2de76f13f2cc9c6ffaf77
#
_entry.id   1d5c5d2ea7a2de76f13f2cc9c6ffaf77
#
_cell.length_a   1.000
_cell.length_b   1.000
_cell.length_c   1.000
_cell.angle_alpha   90.00
_cell.angle_beta   90.00
_cell.angle_gamma   90.00
#
_symmetry.space_group_name_H-M   'P 1'
#
loop_
_entity.id
_entity.type
_entity.pdbx_description
1 polymer ?
#
loop_
_entity_poly.entity_id
_entity_poly.type
_entity_poly.pdbx_seq_one_letter_code
_entity_poly.pdbx_strand_id
1 'polypeptide(L)'
;MPERRRGAALEKALLDAAWEELTEHGYARFTMDAVVQRAGTSPSVLYRRWSDRDELVRATIVHTLAESRLGVPDTGSLREDVLTLMREINATRVQLITVMSVHLAGYYQGTGTSPGELLAAGGENPVGVLFERAVARGEITRERLTPRVKALPFDLLRHEVLTTFAPVPDEVLEEIVDTVFLPLVR
;
A
#
# COMPACT_ATOMS: atom_id res chain seq x y z
N MET A 1 30.53 1.81 -20.12
CA MET A 1 30.42 0.83 -19.01
C MET A 1 29.40 1.37 -18.02
N PRO A 2 28.28 0.68 -17.72
CA PRO A 2 27.35 1.15 -16.71
C PRO A 2 28.06 1.17 -15.36
N GLU A 3 27.94 2.28 -14.65
CA GLU A 3 28.49 2.47 -13.32
C GLU A 3 27.94 1.41 -12.35
N ARG A 4 28.82 0.68 -11.67
CA ARG A 4 28.47 -0.42 -10.78
C ARG A 4 27.74 0.15 -9.54
N ARG A 5 26.41 0.02 -9.50
CA ARG A 5 25.59 0.40 -8.34
C ARG A 5 26.11 -0.29 -7.07
N ARG A 6 26.26 0.46 -5.97
CA ARG A 6 26.74 -0.06 -4.67
C ARG A 6 25.81 0.35 -3.55
N GLY A 7 25.72 -0.49 -2.51
CA GLY A 7 24.98 -0.18 -1.29
C GLY A 7 23.47 0.02 -1.52
N ALA A 8 22.92 1.13 -1.01
CA ALA A 8 21.49 1.44 -1.04
C ALA A 8 20.92 1.56 -2.47
N ALA A 9 21.69 2.13 -3.43
CA ALA A 9 21.23 2.23 -4.81
C ALA A 9 21.08 0.87 -5.51
N LEU A 10 21.90 -0.10 -5.14
CA LEU A 10 21.78 -1.46 -5.66
C LEU A 10 20.59 -2.20 -5.02
N GLU A 11 20.38 -2.01 -3.72
CA GLU A 11 19.24 -2.58 -3.00
C GLU A 11 17.93 -2.05 -3.56
N LYS A 12 17.80 -0.74 -3.73
CA LYS A 12 16.63 -0.13 -4.38
C LYS A 12 16.40 -0.74 -5.77
N ALA A 13 17.43 -0.85 -6.61
CA ALA A 13 17.29 -1.41 -7.95
C ALA A 13 16.84 -2.89 -7.95
N LEU A 14 17.22 -3.67 -6.93
CA LEU A 14 16.77 -5.04 -6.76
C LEU A 14 15.30 -5.10 -6.32
N LEU A 15 14.89 -4.23 -5.40
CA LEU A 15 13.51 -4.14 -4.94
C LEU A 15 12.57 -3.59 -6.02
N ASP A 16 13.02 -2.60 -6.81
CA ASP A 16 12.29 -2.09 -7.97
C ASP A 16 12.08 -3.22 -9.02
N ALA A 17 13.13 -3.98 -9.34
CA ALA A 17 13.03 -5.12 -10.27
C ALA A 17 12.11 -6.24 -9.72
N ALA A 18 12.14 -6.48 -8.42
CA ALA A 18 11.25 -7.43 -7.77
C ALA A 18 9.79 -6.95 -7.79
N TRP A 19 9.56 -5.66 -7.63
CA TRP A 19 8.23 -5.06 -7.76
C TRP A 19 7.66 -5.21 -9.17
N GLU A 20 8.46 -4.91 -10.21
CA GLU A 20 8.06 -5.11 -11.60
C GLU A 20 7.72 -6.57 -11.89
N GLU A 21 8.52 -7.52 -11.39
CA GLU A 21 8.29 -8.96 -11.55
C GLU A 21 6.99 -9.41 -10.86
N LEU A 22 6.71 -8.92 -9.65
CA LEU A 22 5.45 -9.19 -8.95
C LEU A 22 4.24 -8.61 -9.69
N THR A 23 4.36 -7.43 -10.23
CA THR A 23 3.28 -6.75 -10.94
C THR A 23 2.92 -7.46 -12.25
N GLU A 24 3.94 -7.88 -13.01
CA GLU A 24 3.75 -8.51 -14.32
C GLU A 24 3.32 -9.97 -14.20
N HIS A 25 3.85 -10.71 -13.23
CA HIS A 25 3.75 -12.16 -13.21
C HIS A 25 3.07 -12.73 -11.97
N GLY A 26 2.90 -11.92 -10.93
CA GLY A 26 2.36 -12.35 -9.65
C GLY A 26 3.28 -13.31 -8.89
N TYR A 27 2.94 -13.57 -7.62
CA TYR A 27 3.75 -14.42 -6.75
C TYR A 27 3.93 -15.86 -7.28
N ALA A 28 2.95 -16.44 -7.95
CA ALA A 28 3.02 -17.82 -8.44
C ALA A 28 4.16 -18.05 -9.44
N ARG A 29 4.52 -17.04 -10.23
CA ARG A 29 5.61 -17.09 -11.23
C ARG A 29 6.85 -16.30 -10.84
N PHE A 30 6.81 -15.62 -9.70
CA PHE A 30 7.93 -14.84 -9.17
C PHE A 30 9.10 -15.75 -8.79
N THR A 31 10.30 -15.48 -9.32
CA THR A 31 11.52 -16.22 -9.01
C THR A 31 12.70 -15.28 -8.72
N MET A 32 13.61 -15.73 -7.86
CA MET A 32 14.85 -15.00 -7.55
C MET A 32 15.69 -14.75 -8.82
N ASP A 33 15.74 -15.74 -9.74
CA ASP A 33 16.52 -15.65 -10.98
C ASP A 33 15.94 -14.61 -11.96
N ALA A 34 14.60 -14.48 -12.05
CA ALA A 34 13.97 -13.48 -12.88
C ALA A 34 14.31 -12.06 -12.37
N VAL A 35 14.29 -11.85 -11.06
CA VAL A 35 14.69 -10.58 -10.44
C VAL A 35 16.16 -10.26 -10.71
N VAL A 36 17.06 -11.25 -10.59
CA VAL A 36 18.49 -11.09 -10.91
C VAL A 36 18.70 -10.66 -12.36
N GLN A 37 18.01 -11.31 -13.31
CA GLN A 37 18.08 -10.98 -14.73
C GLN A 37 17.58 -9.56 -15.01
N ARG A 38 16.41 -9.21 -14.47
CA ARG A 38 15.79 -7.88 -14.62
C ARG A 38 16.67 -6.77 -14.03
N ALA A 39 17.27 -6.99 -12.86
CA ALA A 39 18.16 -6.04 -12.21
C ALA A 39 19.56 -5.95 -12.83
N GLY A 40 19.91 -6.86 -13.73
CA GLY A 40 21.22 -6.91 -14.38
C GLY A 40 22.38 -7.17 -13.39
N THR A 41 22.18 -8.07 -12.42
CA THR A 41 23.15 -8.38 -11.37
C THR A 41 23.45 -9.89 -11.28
N SER A 42 24.19 -10.33 -10.27
CA SER A 42 24.49 -11.75 -10.06
C SER A 42 23.64 -12.36 -8.93
N PRO A 43 23.32 -13.66 -8.98
CA PRO A 43 22.57 -14.34 -7.94
C PRO A 43 23.18 -14.17 -6.53
N SER A 44 24.50 -14.22 -6.41
CA SER A 44 25.21 -14.07 -5.13
C SER A 44 24.95 -12.71 -4.46
N VAL A 45 24.66 -11.67 -5.24
CA VAL A 45 24.33 -10.33 -4.74
C VAL A 45 22.94 -10.30 -4.11
N LEU A 46 21.99 -11.00 -4.72
CA LEU A 46 20.60 -11.09 -4.24
C LEU A 46 20.55 -11.98 -2.99
N TYR A 47 21.08 -13.21 -3.06
CA TYR A 47 21.02 -14.18 -1.95
C TYR A 47 21.79 -13.76 -0.69
N ARG A 48 22.73 -12.82 -0.80
CA ARG A 48 23.38 -12.23 0.38
C ARG A 48 22.47 -11.32 1.19
N ARG A 49 21.38 -10.79 0.58
CA ARG A 49 20.44 -9.85 1.20
C ARG A 49 19.15 -10.53 1.63
N TRP A 50 18.64 -11.39 0.80
CA TRP A 50 17.40 -12.12 1.04
C TRP A 50 17.65 -13.60 0.81
N SER A 51 17.40 -14.40 1.83
CA SER A 51 17.69 -15.83 1.85
C SER A 51 16.80 -16.63 0.90
N ASP A 52 15.59 -16.13 0.70
CA ASP A 52 14.58 -16.80 -0.10
C ASP A 52 13.62 -15.79 -0.78
N ARG A 53 12.72 -16.38 -1.56
CA ARG A 53 11.71 -15.66 -2.32
C ARG A 53 10.75 -14.88 -1.44
N ASP A 54 10.33 -15.45 -0.34
CA ASP A 54 9.30 -14.87 0.54
C ASP A 54 9.83 -13.67 1.30
N GLU A 55 11.08 -13.73 1.73
CA GLU A 55 11.79 -12.61 2.33
C GLU A 55 11.95 -11.44 1.34
N LEU A 56 12.30 -11.74 0.08
CA LEU A 56 12.39 -10.72 -0.97
C LEU A 56 11.03 -10.09 -1.27
N VAL A 57 9.97 -10.88 -1.41
CA VAL A 57 8.60 -10.37 -1.63
C VAL A 57 8.17 -9.44 -0.50
N ARG A 58 8.38 -9.87 0.75
CA ARG A 58 8.08 -9.03 1.93
C ARG A 58 8.84 -7.70 1.88
N ALA A 59 10.15 -7.76 1.64
CA ALA A 59 10.99 -6.56 1.54
C ALA A 59 10.53 -5.63 0.41
N THR A 60 10.13 -6.20 -0.73
CA THR A 60 9.61 -5.45 -1.89
C THR A 60 8.34 -4.69 -1.53
N ILE A 61 7.36 -5.34 -0.91
CA ILE A 61 6.11 -4.68 -0.51
C ILE A 61 6.37 -3.57 0.51
N VAL A 62 7.19 -3.83 1.53
CA VAL A 62 7.56 -2.83 2.55
C VAL A 62 8.27 -1.64 1.91
N HIS A 63 9.18 -1.88 0.98
CA HIS A 63 9.88 -0.83 0.22
C HIS A 63 8.90 0.02 -0.61
N THR A 64 8.00 -0.61 -1.36
CA THR A 64 7.00 0.09 -2.19
C THR A 64 6.05 0.94 -1.32
N LEU A 65 5.65 0.44 -0.15
CA LEU A 65 4.87 1.20 0.83
C LEU A 65 5.65 2.42 1.35
N ALA A 66 6.96 2.27 1.62
CA ALA A 66 7.80 3.36 2.09
C ALA A 66 8.07 4.42 1.01
N GLU A 67 8.24 4.01 -0.25
CA GLU A 67 8.41 4.93 -1.39
C GLU A 67 7.13 5.74 -1.67
N SER A 68 5.95 5.11 -1.49
CA SER A 68 4.63 5.74 -1.63
C SER A 68 4.08 6.24 -0.30
N ARG A 69 4.92 6.86 0.56
CA ARG A 69 4.45 7.40 1.84
C ARG A 69 3.29 8.34 1.65
N LEU A 70 2.22 8.06 2.38
CA LEU A 70 1.06 8.93 2.42
C LEU A 70 1.28 10.05 3.43
N GLY A 71 0.92 11.27 3.04
CA GLY A 71 0.81 12.39 3.96
C GLY A 71 -0.28 12.16 5.01
N VAL A 72 -0.25 12.95 6.08
CA VAL A 72 -1.37 13.05 7.01
C VAL A 72 -2.04 14.40 6.75
N PRO A 73 -3.14 14.46 5.99
CA PRO A 73 -3.83 15.71 5.71
C PRO A 73 -4.24 16.43 6.99
N ASP A 74 -4.21 17.77 6.97
CA ASP A 74 -4.64 18.64 8.06
C ASP A 74 -5.26 19.89 7.47
N THR A 75 -6.40 19.74 6.82
CA THR A 75 -7.12 20.79 6.12
C THR A 75 -8.02 21.60 7.06
N GLY A 76 -8.20 21.14 8.30
CA GLY A 76 -9.13 21.71 9.26
C GLY A 76 -10.54 21.11 9.19
N SER A 77 -10.79 20.15 8.31
CA SER A 77 -12.10 19.49 8.13
C SER A 77 -11.91 18.00 7.94
N LEU A 78 -12.65 17.20 8.71
CA LEU A 78 -12.67 15.73 8.56
C LEU A 78 -12.99 15.29 7.13
N ARG A 79 -13.97 15.97 6.49
CA ARG A 79 -14.35 15.66 5.11
C ARG A 79 -13.16 15.79 4.17
N GLU A 80 -12.53 16.96 4.19
CA GLU A 80 -11.42 17.27 3.28
C GLU A 80 -10.17 16.45 3.61
N ASP A 81 -9.92 16.14 4.88
CA ASP A 81 -8.82 15.29 5.32
C ASP A 81 -8.98 13.87 4.76
N VAL A 82 -10.19 13.27 4.87
CA VAL A 82 -10.49 11.94 4.34
C VAL A 82 -10.41 11.91 2.82
N LEU A 83 -11.03 12.88 2.14
CA LEU A 83 -10.98 12.97 0.67
C LEU A 83 -9.56 13.14 0.14
N THR A 84 -8.77 14.02 0.76
CA THR A 84 -7.37 14.24 0.36
C THR A 84 -6.56 12.96 0.49
N LEU A 85 -6.70 12.22 1.59
CA LEU A 85 -6.01 10.95 1.78
C LEU A 85 -6.50 9.89 0.79
N MET A 86 -7.80 9.80 0.52
CA MET A 86 -8.35 8.87 -0.48
C MET A 86 -7.84 9.19 -1.89
N ARG A 87 -7.80 10.47 -2.28
CA ARG A 87 -7.24 10.93 -3.56
C ARG A 87 -5.76 10.58 -3.71
N GLU A 88 -4.97 10.75 -2.64
CA GLU A 88 -3.56 10.39 -2.63
C GLU A 88 -3.37 8.87 -2.79
N ILE A 89 -4.15 8.05 -2.05
CA ILE A 89 -4.15 6.58 -2.19
C ILE A 89 -4.55 6.19 -3.61
N ASN A 90 -5.59 6.78 -4.14
CA ASN A 90 -6.10 6.53 -5.48
C ASN A 90 -5.08 6.88 -6.57
N ALA A 91 -4.34 7.97 -6.40
CA ALA A 91 -3.33 8.39 -7.37
C ALA A 91 -2.05 7.52 -7.32
N THR A 92 -1.68 6.99 -6.14
CA THR A 92 -0.35 6.41 -5.93
C THR A 92 -0.35 4.91 -5.65
N ARG A 93 -1.49 4.31 -5.23
CA ARG A 93 -1.51 2.94 -4.68
C ARG A 93 -2.45 1.94 -5.38
N VAL A 94 -3.06 2.30 -6.51
CA VAL A 94 -3.95 1.37 -7.25
C VAL A 94 -3.21 0.07 -7.59
N GLN A 95 -1.99 0.17 -8.11
CA GLN A 95 -1.19 -1.00 -8.45
C GLN A 95 -0.80 -1.83 -7.21
N LEU A 96 -0.43 -1.17 -6.11
CA LEU A 96 -0.10 -1.84 -4.85
C LEU A 96 -1.32 -2.58 -4.27
N ILE A 97 -2.50 -1.96 -4.29
CA ILE A 97 -3.76 -2.59 -3.86
C ILE A 97 -4.03 -3.85 -4.70
N THR A 98 -3.87 -3.75 -6.02
CA THR A 98 -4.06 -4.88 -6.95
C THR A 98 -3.07 -6.01 -6.66
N VAL A 99 -1.78 -5.71 -6.56
CA VAL A 99 -0.75 -6.73 -6.26
C VAL A 99 -1.03 -7.41 -4.92
N MET A 100 -1.27 -6.64 -3.87
CA MET A 100 -1.52 -7.20 -2.55
C MET A 100 -2.80 -8.04 -2.49
N SER A 101 -3.85 -7.66 -3.21
CA SER A 101 -5.14 -8.35 -3.13
C SER A 101 -5.25 -9.54 -4.08
N VAL A 102 -4.63 -9.46 -5.25
CA VAL A 102 -4.80 -10.46 -6.32
C VAL A 102 -3.56 -11.32 -6.49
N HIS A 103 -2.37 -10.71 -6.53
CA HIS A 103 -1.15 -11.41 -6.89
C HIS A 103 -0.46 -12.13 -5.73
N LEU A 104 -0.74 -11.77 -4.48
CA LEU A 104 -0.07 -12.33 -3.30
C LEU A 104 -0.85 -13.44 -2.58
N ALA A 105 -1.95 -13.97 -3.13
CA ALA A 105 -2.74 -15.02 -2.46
C ALA A 105 -1.90 -16.23 -2.06
N GLY A 106 -1.03 -16.74 -2.94
CA GLY A 106 -0.12 -17.85 -2.65
C GLY A 106 0.95 -17.53 -1.61
N TYR A 107 1.42 -16.28 -1.54
CA TYR A 107 2.33 -15.80 -0.51
C TYR A 107 1.66 -15.86 0.87
N TYR A 108 0.45 -15.34 1.00
CA TYR A 108 -0.29 -15.37 2.27
C TYR A 108 -0.57 -16.79 2.77
N GLN A 109 -0.95 -17.68 1.84
CA GLN A 109 -1.19 -19.08 2.16
C GLN A 109 0.08 -19.83 2.58
N GLY A 110 1.21 -19.56 1.92
CA GLY A 110 2.48 -20.20 2.20
C GLY A 110 3.16 -19.73 3.48
N THR A 111 3.11 -18.42 3.75
CA THR A 111 3.82 -17.81 4.89
C THR A 111 2.94 -17.63 6.14
N GLY A 112 1.61 -17.65 5.99
CA GLY A 112 0.68 -17.27 7.05
C GLY A 112 0.63 -15.77 7.33
N THR A 113 1.40 -14.95 6.60
CA THR A 113 1.40 -13.49 6.73
C THR A 113 0.07 -12.92 6.22
N SER A 114 -0.50 -11.97 6.93
CA SER A 114 -1.71 -11.25 6.48
C SER A 114 -1.38 -9.97 5.71
N PRO A 115 -2.28 -9.47 4.84
CA PRO A 115 -2.14 -8.14 4.23
C PRO A 115 -1.96 -7.02 5.26
N GLY A 116 -2.64 -7.11 6.41
CA GLY A 116 -2.55 -6.13 7.49
C GLY A 116 -1.16 -6.06 8.13
N GLU A 117 -0.48 -7.21 8.28
CA GLU A 117 0.90 -7.26 8.79
C GLU A 117 1.89 -6.62 7.82
N LEU A 118 1.71 -6.79 6.50
CA LEU A 118 2.54 -6.13 5.50
C LEU A 118 2.34 -4.61 5.53
N LEU A 119 1.09 -4.14 5.63
CA LEU A 119 0.78 -2.72 5.75
C LEU A 119 1.38 -2.11 7.02
N ALA A 120 1.26 -2.81 8.16
CA ALA A 120 1.85 -2.37 9.43
C ALA A 120 3.38 -2.28 9.36
N ALA A 121 4.03 -3.22 8.66
CA ALA A 121 5.48 -3.22 8.46
C ALA A 121 5.97 -2.06 7.57
N GLY A 122 5.11 -1.50 6.72
CA GLY A 122 5.42 -0.37 5.84
C GLY A 122 5.48 0.99 6.53
N GLY A 123 5.13 1.10 7.82
CA GLY A 123 5.28 2.32 8.62
C GLY A 123 3.99 2.91 9.17
N GLU A 124 3.96 4.23 9.36
CA GLU A 124 2.90 4.97 10.05
C GLU A 124 1.51 4.78 9.39
N ASN A 125 0.49 4.74 10.25
CA ASN A 125 -0.90 4.72 9.82
C ASN A 125 -1.47 6.16 9.81
N PRO A 126 -1.53 6.85 8.65
CA PRO A 126 -2.04 8.21 8.56
C PRO A 126 -3.51 8.31 8.96
N VAL A 127 -4.28 7.25 8.77
CA VAL A 127 -5.72 7.19 9.09
C VAL A 127 -5.96 7.42 10.58
N GLY A 128 -5.15 6.81 11.46
CA GLY A 128 -5.28 6.99 12.90
C GLY A 128 -5.11 8.43 13.33
N VAL A 129 -4.06 9.09 12.85
CA VAL A 129 -3.74 10.49 13.18
C VAL A 129 -4.83 11.45 12.68
N LEU A 130 -5.35 11.24 11.47
CA LEU A 130 -6.42 12.03 10.87
C LEU A 130 -7.66 12.04 11.78
N PHE A 131 -8.11 10.88 12.23
CA PHE A 131 -9.30 10.79 13.08
C PHE A 131 -9.08 11.37 14.49
N GLU A 132 -7.88 11.22 15.09
CA GLU A 132 -7.58 11.85 16.38
C GLU A 132 -7.62 13.38 16.28
N ARG A 133 -7.17 13.97 15.17
CA ARG A 133 -7.29 15.41 14.90
C ARG A 133 -8.75 15.84 14.80
N ALA A 134 -9.60 15.10 14.08
CA ALA A 134 -11.02 15.41 13.95
C ALA A 134 -11.76 15.35 15.31
N VAL A 135 -11.41 14.39 16.18
CA VAL A 135 -11.92 14.34 17.56
C VAL A 135 -11.45 15.55 18.35
N ALA A 136 -10.18 15.93 18.25
CA ALA A 136 -9.63 17.09 18.96
C ALA A 136 -10.27 18.40 18.52
N ARG A 137 -10.69 18.52 17.24
CA ARG A 137 -11.46 19.68 16.72
C ARG A 137 -12.95 19.65 17.11
N GLY A 138 -13.43 18.56 17.71
CA GLY A 138 -14.84 18.40 18.10
C GLY A 138 -15.80 18.13 16.93
N GLU A 139 -15.29 17.74 15.76
CA GLU A 139 -16.13 17.42 14.59
C GLU A 139 -16.88 16.12 14.75
N ILE A 140 -16.28 15.15 15.47
CA ILE A 140 -16.81 13.82 15.74
C ILE A 140 -16.48 13.37 17.16
N THR A 141 -17.25 12.40 17.66
CA THR A 141 -16.99 11.82 18.98
C THR A 141 -16.24 10.47 18.85
N ARG A 142 -15.42 10.17 19.86
CA ARG A 142 -14.61 8.93 19.88
C ARG A 142 -15.48 7.67 19.88
N GLU A 143 -16.65 7.74 20.50
CA GLU A 143 -17.59 6.62 20.60
C GLU A 143 -18.13 6.16 19.25
N ARG A 144 -18.25 7.07 18.29
CA ARG A 144 -18.69 6.76 16.92
C ARG A 144 -17.59 6.20 16.03
N LEU A 145 -16.32 6.35 16.43
CA LEU A 145 -15.14 5.91 15.68
C LEU A 145 -14.77 4.45 16.00
N THR A 146 -15.65 3.51 15.73
CA THR A 146 -15.29 2.10 15.81
C THR A 146 -14.19 1.75 14.78
N PRO A 147 -13.41 0.66 14.95
CA PRO A 147 -12.43 0.23 13.96
C PRO A 147 -13.04 0.06 12.57
N ARG A 148 -14.28 -0.41 12.46
CA ARG A 148 -14.99 -0.58 11.18
C ARG A 148 -15.34 0.75 10.54
N VAL A 149 -15.85 1.70 11.30
CA VAL A 149 -16.18 3.04 10.79
C VAL A 149 -14.93 3.77 10.28
N LYS A 150 -13.81 3.67 11.00
CA LYS A 150 -12.51 4.24 10.56
C LYS A 150 -12.02 3.63 9.24
N ALA A 151 -12.20 2.33 9.06
CA ALA A 151 -11.73 1.63 7.86
C ALA A 151 -12.65 1.84 6.65
N LEU A 152 -13.94 2.12 6.86
CA LEU A 152 -14.99 2.06 5.85
C LEU A 152 -14.69 2.84 4.55
N PRO A 153 -14.30 4.14 4.56
CA PRO A 153 -14.05 4.86 3.32
C PRO A 153 -12.89 4.25 2.52
N PHE A 154 -11.85 3.75 3.20
CA PHE A 154 -10.70 3.12 2.56
C PHE A 154 -10.99 1.70 2.09
N ASP A 155 -11.86 0.97 2.78
CA ASP A 155 -12.33 -0.36 2.37
C ASP A 155 -13.21 -0.25 1.11
N LEU A 156 -14.07 0.76 1.03
CA LEU A 156 -14.87 1.02 -0.17
C LEU A 156 -13.99 1.48 -1.34
N LEU A 157 -13.04 2.39 -1.13
CA LEU A 157 -12.05 2.75 -2.16
C LEU A 157 -11.32 1.52 -2.71
N ARG A 158 -10.84 0.64 -1.80
CA ARG A 158 -10.18 -0.60 -2.21
C ARG A 158 -11.12 -1.51 -3.02
N HIS A 159 -12.40 -1.61 -2.63
CA HIS A 159 -13.40 -2.36 -3.36
C HIS A 159 -13.57 -1.84 -4.79
N GLU A 160 -13.74 -0.53 -4.97
CA GLU A 160 -13.85 0.11 -6.28
C GLU A 160 -12.62 -0.15 -7.16
N VAL A 161 -11.41 0.01 -6.60
CA VAL A 161 -10.17 -0.32 -7.31
C VAL A 161 -10.15 -1.78 -7.76
N LEU A 162 -10.58 -2.74 -6.93
CA LEU A 162 -10.59 -4.17 -7.27
C LEU A 162 -11.68 -4.54 -8.27
N THR A 163 -12.72 -3.74 -8.40
CA THR A 163 -13.78 -3.95 -9.38
C THR A 163 -13.35 -3.55 -10.80
N THR A 164 -12.51 -2.52 -10.91
CA THR A 164 -12.12 -1.92 -12.19
C THR A 164 -10.65 -2.07 -12.55
N PHE A 165 -9.79 -2.36 -11.56
CA PHE A 165 -8.32 -2.32 -11.63
C PHE A 165 -7.76 -0.98 -12.15
N ALA A 166 -8.49 0.10 -11.87
CA ALA A 166 -8.19 1.45 -12.33
C ALA A 166 -8.41 2.48 -11.21
N PRO A 167 -7.86 3.70 -11.36
CA PRO A 167 -8.20 4.80 -10.46
C PRO A 167 -9.71 5.07 -10.44
N VAL A 168 -10.22 5.32 -9.25
CA VAL A 168 -11.65 5.57 -9.00
C VAL A 168 -11.99 7.02 -9.36
N PRO A 169 -13.11 7.31 -10.04
CA PRO A 169 -13.57 8.66 -10.31
C PRO A 169 -13.76 9.48 -9.02
N ASP A 170 -13.47 10.76 -9.08
CA ASP A 170 -13.54 11.64 -7.89
C ASP A 170 -14.95 11.74 -7.31
N GLU A 171 -15.96 11.72 -8.16
CA GLU A 171 -17.38 11.72 -7.77
C GLU A 171 -17.74 10.50 -6.89
N VAL A 172 -17.11 9.34 -7.14
CA VAL A 172 -17.32 8.13 -6.32
C VAL A 172 -16.62 8.28 -4.97
N LEU A 173 -15.44 8.91 -4.92
CA LEU A 173 -14.75 9.20 -3.66
C LEU A 173 -15.59 10.16 -2.79
N GLU A 174 -16.16 11.20 -3.40
CA GLU A 174 -17.07 12.14 -2.73
C GLU A 174 -18.34 11.44 -2.25
N GLU A 175 -18.96 10.59 -3.04
CA GLU A 175 -20.13 9.79 -2.64
C GLU A 175 -19.83 8.90 -1.43
N ILE A 176 -18.69 8.19 -1.44
CA ILE A 176 -18.25 7.37 -0.30
C ILE A 176 -18.14 8.20 0.97
N VAL A 177 -17.55 9.39 0.88
CA VAL A 177 -17.35 10.24 2.05
C VAL A 177 -18.66 10.90 2.49
N ASP A 178 -19.37 11.55 1.60
CA ASP A 178 -20.52 12.40 1.94
C ASP A 178 -21.78 11.60 2.25
N THR A 179 -22.02 10.53 1.49
CA THR A 179 -23.27 9.77 1.57
C THR A 179 -23.16 8.55 2.49
N VAL A 180 -21.98 7.92 2.57
CA VAL A 180 -21.80 6.69 3.34
C VAL A 180 -21.09 6.94 4.66
N PHE A 181 -19.93 7.61 4.65
CA PHE A 181 -19.07 7.71 5.83
C PHE A 181 -19.52 8.80 6.82
N LEU A 182 -19.68 10.04 6.37
CA LEU A 182 -19.98 11.19 7.26
C LEU A 182 -21.27 11.02 8.07
N PRO A 183 -22.37 10.46 7.52
CA PRO A 183 -23.58 10.22 8.32
C PRO A 183 -23.38 9.25 9.49
N LEU A 184 -22.39 8.38 9.45
CA LEU A 184 -22.10 7.43 10.53
C LEU A 184 -21.34 8.05 11.70
N VAL A 185 -20.63 9.16 11.46
CA VAL A 185 -19.74 9.78 12.46
C VAL A 185 -20.24 11.11 13.01
N ARG A 186 -21.23 11.72 12.36
CA ARG A 186 -21.91 12.97 12.79
C ARG A 186 -23.09 12.82 13.72
#